data_ed38ea0483e2c00699943792a62dce0f
#
_entry.id   ed38ea0483e2c00699943792a62dce0f
#
_cell.length_a   1.000
_cell.length_b   1.000
_cell.length_c   1.000
_cell.angle_alpha   90.00
_cell.angle_beta   90.00
_cell.angle_gamma   90.00
#
_symmetry.space_group_name_H-M   'P 1'
#
loop_
_entity.id
_entity.type
_entity.pdbx_description
1 polymer ?
#
loop_
_entity_poly.entity_id
_entity_poly.type
_entity_poly.pdbx_seq_one_letter_code
_entity_poly.pdbx_strand_id
1 'polypeptide(L)'
;MFLLADGFDTDLINDIHDKVQKMPRVREVVQVRGRQSGSLLLVDITVCVNPNLNVRDSHSITEEIEAAVSKLNNQATTLVHIEPYEPKDMVICEDDFHF
;
A
#
# COMPACT_ATOMS: atom_id res chain seq x y z
N MET A 1 0.62 -10.84 4.00
CA MET A 1 0.81 -9.39 4.11
C MET A 1 2.15 -9.11 4.78
N PHE A 2 2.87 -8.12 4.31
CA PHE A 2 4.21 -7.83 4.75
C PHE A 2 4.27 -6.50 5.45
N LEU A 3 4.84 -6.46 6.65
CA LEU A 3 5.07 -5.23 7.38
C LEU A 3 6.56 -5.13 7.67
N LEU A 4 7.18 -4.06 7.20
CA LEU A 4 8.60 -3.81 7.44
C LEU A 4 8.76 -2.44 8.06
N ALA A 5 9.54 -2.37 9.12
CA ALA A 5 9.72 -1.13 9.85
C ALA A 5 11.19 -0.96 10.21
N ASP A 6 11.99 -0.61 9.22
CA ASP A 6 13.42 -0.45 9.40
C ASP A 6 13.70 0.90 10.04
N GLY A 7 13.95 0.92 11.33
CA GLY A 7 14.14 2.16 12.07
C GLY A 7 12.90 3.00 12.22
N PHE A 8 11.74 2.42 11.97
CA PHE A 8 10.47 3.13 11.97
C PHE A 8 9.60 2.59 13.11
N ASP A 9 8.66 3.39 13.57
CA ASP A 9 7.77 2.98 14.65
C ASP A 9 6.82 1.88 14.17
N THR A 10 6.91 0.71 14.79
CA THR A 10 6.08 -0.42 14.42
C THR A 10 4.59 -0.13 14.65
N ASP A 11 4.26 0.61 15.70
CA ASP A 11 2.86 0.95 15.95
C ASP A 11 2.30 1.83 14.85
N LEU A 12 3.10 2.73 14.32
CA LEU A 12 2.66 3.56 13.21
C LEU A 12 2.40 2.71 11.97
N ILE A 13 3.26 1.75 11.70
CA ILE A 13 3.08 0.85 10.55
C ILE A 13 1.79 0.05 10.70
N ASN A 14 1.51 -0.44 11.89
CA ASN A 14 0.27 -1.19 12.14
C ASN A 14 -0.95 -0.30 11.99
N ASP A 15 -0.89 0.94 12.45
CA ASP A 15 -2.00 1.88 12.32
C ASP A 15 -2.26 2.20 10.85
N ILE A 16 -1.20 2.37 10.07
CA ILE A 16 -1.34 2.63 8.64
C ILE A 16 -2.01 1.44 7.97
N HIS A 17 -1.55 0.24 8.28
CA HIS A 17 -2.12 -0.97 7.70
C HIS A 17 -3.62 -1.05 8.01
N ASP A 18 -4.01 -0.83 9.26
CA ASP A 18 -5.40 -0.92 9.66
C ASP A 18 -6.26 0.11 8.94
N LYS A 19 -5.75 1.33 8.81
CA LYS A 19 -6.49 2.38 8.12
C LYS A 19 -6.70 2.04 6.66
N VAL A 20 -5.66 1.60 5.99
CA VAL A 20 -5.74 1.33 4.56
C VAL A 20 -6.60 0.11 4.29
N GLN A 21 -6.49 -0.90 5.14
CA GLN A 21 -7.27 -2.11 4.96
C GLN A 21 -8.77 -1.87 5.08
N LYS A 22 -9.18 -0.86 5.83
CA LYS A 22 -10.59 -0.56 6.00
C LYS A 22 -11.19 0.24 4.86
N MET A 23 -10.39 0.68 3.93
CA MET A 23 -10.89 1.46 2.80
C MET A 23 -11.66 0.55 1.84
N PRO A 24 -12.89 0.92 1.48
CA PRO A 24 -13.74 -0.02 0.72
C PRO A 24 -13.22 -0.36 -0.67
N ARG A 25 -12.44 0.50 -1.28
CA ARG A 25 -11.93 0.23 -2.63
C ARG A 25 -10.63 -0.53 -2.64
N VAL A 26 -10.02 -0.76 -1.48
CA VAL A 26 -8.80 -1.53 -1.36
C VAL A 26 -9.19 -2.98 -1.13
N ARG A 27 -8.81 -3.86 -2.05
CA ARG A 27 -9.11 -5.29 -1.92
C ARG A 27 -8.17 -5.97 -0.97
N GLU A 28 -6.91 -5.62 -1.02
CA GLU A 28 -5.91 -6.28 -0.20
C GLU A 28 -4.74 -5.34 0.01
N VAL A 29 -4.19 -5.31 1.22
CA VAL A 29 -2.95 -4.61 1.48
C VAL A 29 -1.84 -5.64 1.39
N VAL A 30 -0.99 -5.50 0.38
CA VAL A 30 0.07 -6.48 0.14
C VAL A 30 1.27 -6.19 1.04
N GLN A 31 1.61 -4.94 1.20
CA GLN A 31 2.82 -4.59 1.92
C GLN A 31 2.71 -3.17 2.46
N VAL A 32 3.16 -2.97 3.68
CA VAL A 32 3.39 -1.64 4.23
C VAL A 32 4.82 -1.64 4.73
N ARG A 33 5.63 -0.70 4.23
CA ARG A 33 7.03 -0.67 4.55
C ARG A 33 7.40 0.74 4.96
N GLY A 34 7.96 0.90 6.13
CA GLY A 34 8.40 2.19 6.62
C GLY A 34 9.89 2.20 6.82
N ARG A 35 10.52 3.30 6.49
CA ARG A 35 11.92 3.47 6.83
C ARG A 35 12.22 4.94 7.03
N GLN A 36 13.26 5.18 7.80
CA GLN A 36 13.70 6.51 8.12
C GLN A 36 15.06 6.75 7.52
N SER A 37 15.22 7.87 6.84
CA SER A 37 16.49 8.26 6.26
C SER A 37 16.76 9.69 6.70
N GLY A 38 17.65 9.84 7.67
CA GLY A 38 17.88 11.15 8.28
C GLY A 38 16.60 11.64 8.94
N SER A 39 16.12 12.80 8.54
CA SER A 39 14.88 13.34 9.06
C SER A 39 13.66 12.97 8.21
N LEU A 40 13.87 12.18 7.15
CA LEU A 40 12.77 11.80 6.28
C LEU A 40 12.16 10.50 6.73
N LEU A 41 10.84 10.48 6.81
CA LEU A 41 10.07 9.26 7.06
C LEU A 41 9.45 8.83 5.74
N LEU A 42 9.80 7.65 5.27
CA LEU A 42 9.31 7.15 3.98
C LEU A 42 8.41 5.94 4.23
N VAL A 43 7.23 5.98 3.64
CA VAL A 43 6.27 4.89 3.77
C VAL A 43 5.92 4.39 2.38
N ASP A 44 6.21 3.12 2.10
CA ASP A 44 5.81 2.48 0.85
C ASP A 44 4.64 1.57 1.15
N ILE A 45 3.55 1.74 0.42
CA ILE A 45 2.36 0.93 0.60
C ILE A 45 1.98 0.32 -0.73
N THR A 46 1.79 -0.99 -0.76
CA THR A 46 1.34 -1.69 -1.95
C THR A 46 -0.04 -2.26 -1.68
N VAL A 47 -1.00 -1.93 -2.51
CA VAL A 47 -2.37 -2.40 -2.36
C VAL A 47 -2.86 -3.00 -3.67
N CYS A 48 -3.79 -3.93 -3.56
CA CYS A 48 -4.47 -4.49 -4.71
C CYS A 48 -5.88 -3.93 -4.77
N VAL A 49 -6.32 -3.57 -5.97
CA VAL A 49 -7.64 -3.00 -6.19
C VAL A 49 -8.33 -3.75 -7.32
N ASN A 50 -9.60 -3.46 -7.54
CA ASN A 50 -10.35 -4.04 -8.64
C ASN A 50 -9.64 -3.71 -9.96
N PRO A 51 -9.30 -4.72 -10.77
CA PRO A 51 -8.55 -4.47 -12.01
C PRO A 51 -9.34 -3.68 -13.04
N ASN A 52 -10.65 -3.52 -12.86
CA ASN A 52 -11.46 -2.74 -13.79
C ASN A 52 -11.56 -1.26 -13.42
N LEU A 53 -10.88 -0.83 -12.37
CA LEU A 53 -10.90 0.59 -12.04
C LEU A 53 -10.17 1.40 -13.09
N ASN A 54 -10.67 2.59 -13.38
CA ASN A 54 -9.98 3.47 -14.31
C ASN A 54 -8.89 4.27 -13.59
N VAL A 55 -8.13 5.04 -14.36
CA VAL A 55 -6.99 5.78 -13.82
C VAL A 55 -7.43 6.81 -12.79
N ARG A 56 -8.57 7.45 -13.02
CA ARG A 56 -9.07 8.46 -12.10
C ARG A 56 -9.38 7.84 -10.74
N ASP A 57 -10.01 6.67 -10.72
CA ASP A 57 -10.36 6.00 -9.47
C ASP A 57 -9.10 5.54 -8.74
N SER A 58 -8.11 5.04 -9.48
CA SER A 58 -6.85 4.64 -8.87
C SER A 58 -6.13 5.83 -8.24
N HIS A 59 -6.14 6.97 -8.92
CA HIS A 59 -5.53 8.18 -8.38
C HIS A 59 -6.25 8.65 -7.11
N SER A 60 -7.56 8.54 -7.10
CA SER A 60 -8.37 8.90 -5.94
C SER A 60 -8.02 8.03 -4.74
N ILE A 61 -7.83 6.72 -4.97
CA ILE A 61 -7.42 5.81 -3.90
C ILE A 61 -6.06 6.21 -3.35
N THR A 62 -5.12 6.53 -4.24
CA THR A 62 -3.80 6.96 -3.82
C THR A 62 -3.90 8.19 -2.92
N GLU A 63 -4.71 9.16 -3.30
CA GLU A 63 -4.88 10.37 -2.50
C GLU A 63 -5.50 10.07 -1.15
N GLU A 64 -6.45 9.17 -1.10
CA GLU A 64 -7.07 8.78 0.16
C GLU A 64 -6.06 8.13 1.09
N ILE A 65 -5.21 7.28 0.54
CA ILE A 65 -4.18 6.62 1.34
C ILE A 65 -3.18 7.64 1.86
N GLU A 66 -2.74 8.55 1.00
CA GLU A 66 -1.81 9.60 1.41
C GLU A 66 -2.39 10.47 2.50
N ALA A 67 -3.67 10.81 2.39
CA ALA A 67 -4.32 11.63 3.40
C ALA A 67 -4.43 10.88 4.73
N ALA A 68 -4.72 9.59 4.68
CA ALA A 68 -4.82 8.79 5.90
C ALA A 68 -3.47 8.71 6.62
N VAL A 69 -2.40 8.50 5.87
CA VAL A 69 -1.06 8.45 6.47
C VAL A 69 -0.68 9.81 7.04
N SER A 70 -1.00 10.88 6.34
CA SER A 70 -0.70 12.23 6.80
C SER A 70 -1.41 12.57 8.10
N LYS A 71 -2.59 12.03 8.31
CA LYS A 71 -3.29 12.23 9.57
C LYS A 71 -2.62 11.51 10.73
N LEU A 72 -1.98 10.39 10.45
CA LEU A 72 -1.26 9.64 11.47
C LEU A 72 0.11 10.24 11.72
N ASN A 73 0.77 10.72 10.68
CA ASN A 73 2.08 11.37 10.82
C ASN A 73 2.27 12.30 9.62
N ASN A 74 2.17 13.61 9.86
CA ASN A 74 2.21 14.59 8.77
C ASN A 74 3.61 14.82 8.22
N GLN A 75 4.62 14.20 8.79
CA GLN A 75 5.98 14.33 8.30
C GLN A 75 6.38 13.15 7.39
N ALA A 76 5.52 12.17 7.25
CA ALA A 76 5.83 11.01 6.43
C ALA A 76 5.58 11.31 4.97
N THR A 77 6.49 10.84 4.11
CA THR A 77 6.29 10.86 2.68
C THR A 77 5.79 9.49 2.27
N THR A 78 4.67 9.45 1.58
CA THR A 78 4.01 8.19 1.24
C THR A 78 4.13 7.92 -0.25
N LEU A 79 4.51 6.69 -0.59
CA LEU A 79 4.51 6.23 -1.97
C LEU A 79 3.56 5.04 -2.04
N VAL A 80 2.56 5.14 -2.92
CA VAL A 80 1.54 4.11 -3.03
C VAL A 80 1.70 3.38 -4.35
N HIS A 81 1.79 2.06 -4.26
CA HIS A 81 1.85 1.19 -5.45
C HIS A 81 0.51 0.49 -5.56
N ILE A 82 -0.17 0.66 -6.67
CA ILE A 82 -1.48 0.07 -6.89
C ILE A 82 -1.34 -1.04 -7.92
N GLU A 83 -1.82 -2.21 -7.56
CA GLU A 83 -1.76 -3.38 -8.42
C GLU A 83 -3.15 -3.96 -8.61
N PRO A 84 -3.41 -4.62 -9.74
CA PRO A 84 -4.70 -5.27 -9.92
C PRO A 84 -4.80 -6.49 -9.02
N TYR A 85 -5.98 -6.68 -8.44
CA TYR A 85 -6.21 -7.84 -7.60
C TYR A 85 -6.38 -9.09 -8.48
N GLU A 86 -5.63 -10.13 -8.19
CA GLU A 86 -5.72 -11.38 -8.94
C GLU A 86 -5.93 -12.52 -7.95
N PRO A 87 -6.97 -13.31 -8.13
CA PRO A 87 -7.18 -14.46 -7.26
C PRO A 87 -6.02 -15.46 -7.35
N LYS A 88 -5.72 -16.10 -6.24
CA LYS A 88 -4.57 -16.97 -6.19
C LYS A 88 -4.68 -18.18 -7.11
N ASP A 89 -5.87 -18.64 -7.36
CA ASP A 89 -6.00 -19.78 -8.24
C ASP A 89 -5.70 -19.45 -9.68
N MET A 90 -5.49 -18.19 -10.02
CA MET A 90 -5.06 -17.84 -11.34
C MET A 90 -3.58 -17.79 -11.49
N VAL A 91 -2.89 -18.07 -10.48
CA VAL A 91 -1.50 -18.00 -10.53
C VAL A 91 -0.85 -18.92 -11.40
N ILE A 92 -1.31 -19.74 -11.87
CA ILE A 92 -0.66 -20.60 -12.65
C ILE A 92 0.23 -20.11 -13.56
N CYS A 93 0.37 -19.42 -13.94
CA CYS A 93 1.29 -19.15 -14.92
C CYS A 93 2.50 -18.86 -14.78
N GLU A 94 2.74 -19.24 -14.32
CA GLU A 94 3.64 -19.12 -14.54
C GLU A 94 4.38 -18.93 -15.17
N ASP A 95 4.42 -19.08 -15.15
CA ASP A 95 5.13 -19.02 -15.71
C ASP A 95 5.49 -18.46 -16.57
N ASP A 96 5.31 -18.43 -16.62
CA ASP A 96 5.66 -18.06 -17.39
C ASP A 96 5.98 -17.09 -17.94
N PHE A 97 6.08 -16.78 -17.59
CA PHE A 97 6.36 -16.12 -17.98
C PHE A 97 7.08 -15.46 -18.33
N HIS A 98 7.35 -15.61 -18.34
CA HIS A 98 8.03 -15.23 -18.49
C HIS A 98 8.32 -14.51 -19.20
N PHE A 99 8.26 -14.38 -19.16
CA PHE A 99 8.52 -13.85 -19.81
C PHE A 99 9.06 -13.39 -20.02
#